data_9e5189acfc3f3bd7a4174f879273ac6e
#
_entry.id   9e5189acfc3f3bd7a4174f879273ac6e
#
_cell.length_a   1.000
_cell.length_b   1.000
_cell.length_c   1.000
_cell.angle_alpha   90.00
_cell.angle_beta   90.00
_cell.angle_gamma   90.00
#
_symmetry.space_group_name_H-M   'P 1'
#
loop_
_entity.id
_entity.type
_entity.pdbx_description
1 polymer ?
#
loop_
_entity_poly.entity_id
_entity_poly.type
_entity_poly.pdbx_seq_one_letter_code
_entity_poly.pdbx_strand_id
1 'polypeptide(L)'
;MTEKKYIDWKDDMARFEAYLREQESAEATVAKYLRDIRTFMTFAEGRTWIEKSDILRYKDWLMENYSVNSANSMIVALNQFLIFMEAGRMRVRRIRVQAQGFRSGEKELCKEEFRRLVCQARTSARPQIAMIMETICATGIRVSELKFFQADNV
;
A
#
# COMPACT_ATOMS: atom_id res chain seq x y z
N MET A 1 -16.06 26.76 -15.23
CA MET A 1 -15.26 26.07 -16.24
C MET A 1 -14.62 24.84 -15.59
N THR A 2 -14.95 23.65 -16.08
CA THR A 2 -14.38 22.41 -15.56
C THR A 2 -12.94 22.31 -16.05
N GLU A 3 -11.98 22.28 -15.13
CA GLU A 3 -10.56 22.16 -15.48
C GLU A 3 -10.32 20.77 -16.07
N LYS A 4 -9.83 20.70 -17.30
CA LYS A 4 -9.46 19.48 -17.99
C LYS A 4 -7.93 19.38 -18.01
N LYS A 5 -7.40 18.19 -17.74
CA LYS A 5 -5.96 17.92 -17.86
C LYS A 5 -5.72 16.85 -18.91
N TYR A 6 -4.81 17.15 -19.84
CA TYR A 6 -4.32 16.17 -20.80
C TYR A 6 -3.26 15.29 -20.16
N ILE A 7 -3.31 13.99 -20.45
CA ILE A 7 -2.34 13.00 -19.99
C ILE A 7 -1.89 12.16 -21.20
N ASP A 8 -0.60 12.15 -21.45
CA ASP A 8 0.04 11.11 -22.26
C ASP A 8 0.50 9.99 -21.31
N TRP A 9 -0.31 8.94 -21.18
CA TRP A 9 -0.06 7.87 -20.20
C TRP A 9 1.32 7.24 -20.32
N LYS A 10 1.87 7.12 -21.53
CA LYS A 10 3.19 6.51 -21.75
C LYS A 10 4.31 7.45 -21.28
N ASP A 11 4.28 8.67 -21.74
CA ASP A 11 5.32 9.66 -21.44
C ASP A 11 5.23 10.13 -19.99
N ASP A 12 4.03 10.52 -19.52
CA ASP A 12 3.83 11.04 -18.18
C ASP A 12 4.10 10.01 -17.09
N MET A 13 3.84 8.70 -17.35
CA MET A 13 4.22 7.63 -16.42
C MET A 13 5.75 7.49 -16.29
N ALA A 14 6.48 7.56 -17.40
CA ALA A 14 7.94 7.49 -17.36
C ALA A 14 8.55 8.71 -16.65
N ARG A 15 8.02 9.90 -16.92
CA ARG A 15 8.42 11.15 -16.24
C ARG A 15 8.08 11.14 -14.76
N PHE A 16 6.92 10.59 -14.39
CA PHE A 16 6.53 10.45 -12.99
C PHE A 16 7.43 9.46 -12.23
N GLU A 17 7.82 8.36 -12.87
CA GLU A 17 8.81 7.44 -12.30
C GLU A 17 10.14 8.13 -12.03
N ALA A 18 10.67 8.88 -13.00
CA ALA A 18 11.90 9.65 -12.85
C ALA A 18 11.77 10.68 -11.73
N TYR A 19 10.66 11.41 -11.68
CA TYR A 19 10.36 12.38 -10.61
C TYR A 19 10.37 11.73 -9.22
N LEU A 20 9.73 10.56 -9.05
CA LEU A 20 9.71 9.87 -7.76
C LEU A 20 11.11 9.42 -7.32
N ARG A 21 11.97 9.02 -8.25
CA ARG A 21 13.38 8.67 -7.97
C ARG A 21 14.21 9.88 -7.61
N GLU A 22 14.01 11.01 -8.27
CA GLU A 22 14.65 12.28 -7.95
C GLU A 22 14.26 12.78 -6.54
N GLN A 23 13.03 12.47 -6.09
CA GLN A 23 12.56 12.70 -4.72
C GLN A 23 13.08 11.66 -3.71
N GLU A 24 14.08 10.85 -4.07
CA GLU A 24 14.69 9.81 -3.22
C GLU A 24 13.67 8.80 -2.65
N SER A 25 12.56 8.59 -3.34
CA SER A 25 11.53 7.63 -2.92
C SER A 25 12.07 6.19 -2.97
N ALA A 26 11.79 5.38 -1.94
CA ALA A 26 12.16 3.98 -1.93
C ALA A 26 11.57 3.23 -3.15
N GLU A 27 12.32 2.31 -3.75
CA GLU A 27 11.90 1.53 -4.94
C GLU A 27 10.53 0.86 -4.75
N ALA A 28 10.24 0.34 -3.56
CA ALA A 28 8.94 -0.23 -3.23
C ALA A 28 7.79 0.81 -3.33
N THR A 29 8.06 2.06 -2.96
CA THR A 29 7.11 3.18 -3.06
C THR A 29 6.90 3.56 -4.52
N VAL A 30 7.98 3.66 -5.30
CA VAL A 30 7.92 3.95 -6.74
C VAL A 30 7.08 2.89 -7.46
N ALA A 31 7.42 1.61 -7.27
CA ALA A 31 6.70 0.49 -7.89
C ALA A 31 5.21 0.48 -7.50
N LYS A 32 4.90 0.78 -6.23
CA LYS A 32 3.53 0.87 -5.74
C LYS A 32 2.77 2.00 -6.41
N TYR A 33 3.32 3.21 -6.45
CA TYR A 33 2.64 4.37 -7.03
C TYR A 33 2.36 4.15 -8.51
N LEU A 34 3.33 3.63 -9.27
CA LEU A 34 3.15 3.32 -10.69
C LEU A 34 2.04 2.27 -10.90
N ARG A 35 1.96 1.25 -10.05
CA ARG A 35 0.88 0.26 -10.11
C ARG A 35 -0.48 0.90 -9.84
N ASP A 36 -0.57 1.74 -8.82
CA ASP A 36 -1.82 2.39 -8.42
C ASP A 36 -2.30 3.37 -9.52
N ILE A 37 -1.39 4.07 -10.20
CA ILE A 37 -1.73 4.94 -11.33
C ILE A 37 -2.16 4.12 -12.56
N ARG A 38 -1.55 2.95 -12.82
CA ARG A 38 -2.03 2.05 -13.89
C ARG A 38 -3.48 1.58 -13.63
N THR A 39 -3.84 1.35 -12.37
CA THR A 39 -5.24 1.04 -12.01
C THR A 39 -6.17 2.20 -12.36
N PHE A 40 -5.75 3.44 -12.09
CA PHE A 40 -6.52 4.63 -12.50
C PHE A 40 -6.61 4.77 -14.02
N MET A 41 -5.51 4.51 -14.75
CA MET A 41 -5.50 4.52 -16.22
C MET A 41 -6.50 3.50 -16.80
N THR A 42 -6.54 2.29 -16.24
CA THR A 42 -7.51 1.25 -16.62
C THR A 42 -8.93 1.69 -16.34
N PHE A 43 -9.21 2.28 -15.17
CA PHE A 43 -10.51 2.85 -14.83
C PHE A 43 -10.93 3.97 -15.80
N ALA A 44 -9.99 4.81 -16.19
CA ALA A 44 -10.21 5.90 -17.16
C ALA A 44 -10.28 5.39 -18.63
N GLU A 45 -10.22 4.07 -18.85
CA GLU A 45 -10.26 3.46 -20.20
C GLU A 45 -9.20 4.02 -21.16
N GLY A 46 -8.06 4.42 -20.61
CA GLY A 46 -6.95 5.01 -21.38
C GLY A 46 -7.26 6.40 -21.96
N ARG A 47 -8.35 7.06 -21.53
CA ARG A 47 -8.67 8.42 -21.99
C ARG A 47 -7.52 9.39 -21.67
N THR A 48 -7.19 10.22 -22.65
CA THR A 48 -6.11 11.20 -22.56
C THR A 48 -6.52 12.51 -21.86
N TRP A 49 -7.81 12.72 -21.64
CA TRP A 49 -8.35 13.88 -20.93
C TRP A 49 -9.08 13.42 -19.67
N ILE A 50 -8.71 14.00 -18.54
CA ILE A 50 -9.36 13.78 -17.26
C ILE A 50 -9.89 15.08 -16.67
N GLU A 51 -10.98 14.97 -15.93
CA GLU A 51 -11.62 16.06 -15.21
C GLU A 51 -11.74 15.71 -13.73
N LYS A 52 -12.04 16.70 -12.90
CA LYS A 52 -12.32 16.50 -11.47
C LYS A 52 -13.41 15.46 -11.21
N SER A 53 -14.43 15.42 -12.08
CA SER A 53 -15.52 14.44 -12.03
C SER A 53 -15.01 12.99 -12.17
N ASP A 54 -14.02 12.75 -13.03
CA ASP A 54 -13.44 11.42 -13.21
C ASP A 54 -12.69 10.96 -11.93
N ILE A 55 -11.98 11.88 -11.28
CA ILE A 55 -11.29 11.61 -10.02
C ILE A 55 -12.28 11.28 -8.89
N LEU A 56 -13.41 11.98 -8.84
CA LEU A 56 -14.47 11.70 -7.86
C LEU A 56 -15.11 10.33 -8.13
N ARG A 57 -15.46 10.02 -9.38
CA ARG A 57 -15.98 8.70 -9.78
C ARG A 57 -15.00 7.58 -9.46
N TYR A 58 -13.71 7.80 -9.69
CA TYR A 58 -12.68 6.81 -9.33
C TYR A 58 -12.62 6.59 -7.82
N LYS A 59 -12.73 7.66 -7.02
CA LYS A 59 -12.79 7.53 -5.56
C LYS A 59 -14.01 6.71 -5.11
N ASP A 60 -15.17 6.91 -5.69
CA ASP A 60 -16.38 6.16 -5.38
C ASP A 60 -16.20 4.68 -5.78
N TRP A 61 -15.64 4.42 -6.95
CA TRP A 61 -15.31 3.08 -7.40
C TRP A 61 -14.30 2.37 -6.48
N LEU A 62 -13.29 3.11 -5.96
CA LEU A 62 -12.35 2.55 -4.99
C LEU A 62 -13.03 2.14 -3.69
N MET A 63 -14.04 2.88 -3.23
CA MET A 63 -14.79 2.53 -2.01
C MET A 63 -15.61 1.25 -2.18
N GLU A 64 -16.08 0.96 -3.37
CA GLU A 64 -16.85 -0.24 -3.68
C GLU A 64 -15.97 -1.50 -3.86
N ASN A 65 -14.75 -1.33 -4.37
CA ASN A 65 -13.91 -2.44 -4.81
C ASN A 65 -12.71 -2.74 -3.88
N TYR A 66 -12.37 -1.84 -2.96
CA TYR A 66 -11.19 -1.97 -2.09
C TYR A 66 -11.51 -1.66 -0.63
N SER A 67 -10.68 -2.18 0.29
CA SER A 67 -10.73 -1.76 1.68
C SER A 67 -10.39 -0.27 1.80
N VAL A 68 -10.94 0.41 2.82
CA VAL A 68 -10.73 1.86 3.04
C VAL A 68 -9.23 2.21 3.12
N ASN A 69 -8.42 1.36 3.73
CA ASN A 69 -6.97 1.58 3.83
C ASN A 69 -6.29 1.48 2.46
N SER A 70 -6.65 0.48 1.65
CA SER A 70 -6.13 0.31 0.29
C SER A 70 -6.57 1.46 -0.61
N ALA A 71 -7.86 1.81 -0.59
CA ALA A 71 -8.42 2.95 -1.33
C ALA A 71 -7.69 4.26 -0.98
N ASN A 72 -7.48 4.53 0.31
CA ASN A 72 -6.75 5.71 0.77
C ASN A 72 -5.30 5.73 0.28
N SER A 73 -4.65 4.58 0.24
CA SER A 73 -3.29 4.46 -0.27
C SER A 73 -3.23 4.76 -1.78
N MET A 74 -4.21 4.29 -2.56
CA MET A 74 -4.33 4.58 -4.00
C MET A 74 -4.67 6.06 -4.26
N ILE A 75 -5.52 6.67 -3.42
CA ILE A 75 -5.81 8.11 -3.47
C ILE A 75 -4.54 8.94 -3.21
N VAL A 76 -3.65 8.51 -2.32
CA VAL A 76 -2.37 9.19 -2.08
C VAL A 76 -1.51 9.16 -3.35
N ALA A 77 -1.35 8.00 -3.97
CA ALA A 77 -0.59 7.86 -5.22
C ALA A 77 -1.17 8.75 -6.33
N LEU A 78 -2.49 8.73 -6.51
CA LEU A 78 -3.17 9.58 -7.50
C LEU A 78 -2.98 11.08 -7.21
N ASN A 79 -3.10 11.50 -5.95
CA ASN A 79 -2.89 12.90 -5.59
C ASN A 79 -1.45 13.36 -5.85
N GLN A 80 -0.46 12.49 -5.64
CA GLN A 80 0.94 12.78 -5.99
C GLN A 80 1.14 12.92 -7.50
N PHE A 81 0.54 12.03 -8.29
CA PHE A 81 0.56 12.13 -9.74
C PHE A 81 -0.09 13.43 -10.23
N LEU A 82 -1.24 13.82 -9.66
CA LEU A 82 -1.91 15.08 -10.01
C LEU A 82 -1.08 16.31 -9.63
N ILE A 83 -0.30 16.26 -8.54
CA ILE A 83 0.64 17.34 -8.18
C ILE A 83 1.75 17.43 -9.22
N PHE A 84 2.36 16.30 -9.56
CA PHE A 84 3.40 16.21 -10.58
C PHE A 84 2.92 16.76 -11.93
N MET A 85 1.67 16.46 -12.30
CA MET A 85 1.02 16.94 -13.53
C MET A 85 0.56 18.40 -13.45
N GLU A 86 0.89 19.15 -12.41
CA GLU A 86 0.41 20.53 -12.14
C GLU A 86 -1.14 20.64 -12.09
N ALA A 87 -1.82 19.53 -11.84
CA ALA A 87 -3.27 19.42 -11.68
C ALA A 87 -3.70 19.31 -10.21
N GLY A 88 -2.93 19.88 -9.30
CA GLY A 88 -3.14 19.76 -7.84
C GLY A 88 -4.53 20.21 -7.35
N ARG A 89 -5.23 21.05 -8.09
CA ARG A 89 -6.62 21.48 -7.80
C ARG A 89 -7.62 20.31 -7.94
N MET A 90 -7.27 19.29 -8.73
CA MET A 90 -8.11 18.11 -8.94
C MET A 90 -8.00 17.07 -7.83
N ARG A 91 -7.07 17.21 -6.87
CA ARG A 91 -6.88 16.29 -5.75
C ARG A 91 -8.16 16.05 -4.96
N VAL A 92 -8.30 14.84 -4.44
CA VAL A 92 -9.43 14.45 -3.58
C VAL A 92 -8.97 14.16 -2.16
N ARG A 93 -9.87 14.37 -1.20
CA ARG A 93 -9.62 14.06 0.21
C ARG A 93 -9.66 12.55 0.41
N ARG A 94 -8.84 12.06 1.35
CA ARG A 94 -8.91 10.68 1.82
C ARG A 94 -10.30 10.36 2.38
N ILE A 95 -10.66 9.10 2.29
CA ILE A 95 -11.87 8.56 2.91
C ILE A 95 -11.64 8.56 4.43
N ARG A 96 -12.59 9.06 5.19
CA ARG A 96 -12.50 9.01 6.65
C ARG A 96 -12.63 7.57 7.11
N VAL A 97 -11.62 7.08 7.81
CA VAL A 97 -11.69 5.81 8.53
C VAL A 97 -12.39 6.11 9.85
N GLN A 98 -13.58 5.55 10.07
CA GLN A 98 -14.07 5.46 11.44
C GLN A 98 -13.11 4.52 12.17
N ALA A 99 -12.38 5.04 13.16
CA ALA A 99 -11.61 4.21 14.05
C ALA A 99 -12.57 3.21 14.70
N GLN A 100 -12.54 1.96 14.24
CA GLN A 100 -13.22 0.90 14.97
C GLN A 100 -12.51 0.80 16.32
N GLY A 101 -13.16 1.27 17.35
CA GLY A 101 -12.62 1.48 18.68
C GLY A 101 -12.19 0.21 19.43
N PHE A 102 -12.39 -0.97 18.85
CA PHE A 102 -11.87 -2.23 19.37
C PHE A 102 -11.63 -3.16 18.17
N ARG A 103 -10.38 -3.60 17.98
CA ARG A 103 -10.09 -4.78 17.16
C ARG A 103 -10.87 -5.93 17.81
N SER A 104 -11.70 -6.63 17.04
CA SER A 104 -12.32 -7.85 17.52
C SER A 104 -11.20 -8.82 17.93
N GLY A 105 -11.16 -9.23 19.19
CA GLY A 105 -10.15 -10.15 19.73
C GLY A 105 -10.08 -11.50 18.98
N GLU A 106 -11.07 -11.78 18.13
CA GLU A 106 -11.15 -12.96 17.26
C GLU A 106 -10.00 -13.08 16.25
N LYS A 107 -9.24 -12.01 15.99
CA LYS A 107 -8.09 -12.01 15.07
C LYS A 107 -6.74 -11.96 15.78
N GLU A 108 -6.73 -11.97 17.11
CA GLU A 108 -5.51 -11.96 17.91
C GLU A 108 -5.23 -13.35 18.44
N LEU A 109 -3.99 -13.83 18.24
CA LEU A 109 -3.55 -15.09 18.82
C LEU A 109 -3.45 -14.96 20.35
N CYS A 110 -4.17 -15.81 21.07
CA CYS A 110 -3.96 -15.90 22.50
C CYS A 110 -2.67 -16.68 22.84
N LYS A 111 -2.21 -16.52 24.07
CA LYS A 111 -0.95 -17.15 24.51
C LYS A 111 -0.95 -18.68 24.37
N GLU A 112 -2.09 -19.31 24.59
CA GLU A 112 -2.29 -20.74 24.48
C GLU A 112 -2.22 -21.20 23.02
N GLU A 113 -2.84 -20.47 22.12
CA GLU A 113 -2.79 -20.73 20.67
C GLU A 113 -1.37 -20.60 20.14
N PHE A 114 -0.66 -19.53 20.54
CA PHE A 114 0.74 -19.35 20.18
C PHE A 114 1.60 -20.52 20.64
N ARG A 115 1.46 -20.98 21.91
CA ARG A 115 2.18 -22.13 22.43
C ARG A 115 1.91 -23.41 21.65
N ARG A 116 0.63 -23.65 21.27
CA ARG A 116 0.25 -24.80 20.43
C ARG A 116 0.93 -24.75 19.07
N LEU A 117 0.96 -23.57 18.42
CA LEU A 117 1.61 -23.37 17.13
C LEU A 117 3.12 -23.64 17.22
N VAL A 118 3.80 -23.10 18.24
CA VAL A 118 5.23 -23.35 18.46
C VAL A 118 5.51 -24.84 18.72
N CYS A 119 4.70 -25.47 19.56
CA CYS A 119 4.84 -26.91 19.84
C CYS A 119 4.68 -27.73 18.56
N GLN A 120 3.64 -27.45 17.77
CA GLN A 120 3.40 -28.14 16.49
C GLN A 120 4.55 -27.90 15.50
N ALA A 121 5.09 -26.68 15.44
CA ALA A 121 6.24 -26.37 14.58
C ALA A 121 7.51 -27.13 14.99
N ARG A 122 7.76 -27.31 16.30
CA ARG A 122 8.90 -28.09 16.82
C ARG A 122 8.81 -29.58 16.47
N THR A 123 7.61 -30.14 16.47
CA THR A 123 7.37 -31.57 16.13
C THR A 123 7.26 -31.80 14.62
N SER A 124 7.14 -30.76 13.82
CA SER A 124 7.10 -30.85 12.35
C SER A 124 8.50 -31.05 11.76
N ALA A 125 8.55 -31.39 10.47
CA ALA A 125 9.84 -31.50 9.73
C ALA A 125 10.57 -30.14 9.55
N ARG A 126 10.08 -29.05 10.14
CA ARG A 126 10.65 -27.71 10.01
C ARG A 126 10.81 -26.99 11.36
N PRO A 127 11.67 -27.48 12.27
CA PRO A 127 11.82 -26.92 13.62
C PRO A 127 12.32 -25.45 13.62
N GLN A 128 12.97 -25.00 12.54
CA GLN A 128 13.39 -23.60 12.37
C GLN A 128 12.22 -22.61 12.42
N ILE A 129 11.01 -23.03 11.99
CA ILE A 129 9.82 -22.19 12.06
C ILE A 129 9.49 -21.84 13.53
N ALA A 130 9.62 -22.80 14.44
CA ALA A 130 9.39 -22.53 15.86
C ALA A 130 10.35 -21.49 16.40
N MET A 131 11.64 -21.58 16.06
CA MET A 131 12.65 -20.58 16.45
C MET A 131 12.34 -19.19 15.90
N ILE A 132 11.95 -19.11 14.62
CA ILE A 132 11.53 -17.84 13.98
C ILE A 132 10.33 -17.23 14.72
N MET A 133 9.30 -18.03 15.01
CA MET A 133 8.11 -17.57 15.72
C MET A 133 8.45 -17.06 17.12
N GLU A 134 9.28 -17.79 17.87
CA GLU A 134 9.75 -17.39 19.20
C GLU A 134 10.58 -16.10 19.15
N THR A 135 11.49 -15.98 18.18
CA THR A 135 12.31 -14.78 17.99
C THR A 135 11.44 -13.56 17.69
N ILE A 136 10.48 -13.66 16.76
CA ILE A 136 9.58 -12.57 16.43
C ILE A 136 8.75 -12.17 17.67
N CYS A 137 8.23 -13.16 18.39
CA CYS A 137 7.40 -12.89 19.57
C CYS A 137 8.19 -12.25 20.71
N ALA A 138 9.46 -12.67 20.92
CA ALA A 138 10.32 -12.15 21.99
C ALA A 138 10.85 -10.75 21.69
N THR A 139 11.15 -10.44 20.42
CA THR A 139 11.85 -9.21 20.02
C THR A 139 10.92 -8.17 19.39
N GLY A 140 9.75 -8.58 18.87
CA GLY A 140 8.82 -7.71 18.14
C GLY A 140 9.31 -7.29 16.75
N ILE A 141 10.38 -7.91 16.22
CA ILE A 141 10.89 -7.61 14.88
C ILE A 141 9.90 -8.04 13.80
N ARG A 142 9.93 -7.35 12.66
CA ARG A 142 9.14 -7.73 11.49
C ARG A 142 9.75 -8.94 10.78
N VAL A 143 8.93 -9.75 10.13
CA VAL A 143 9.40 -10.90 9.32
C VAL A 143 10.45 -10.47 8.29
N SER A 144 10.30 -9.30 7.68
CA SER A 144 11.28 -8.75 6.71
C SER A 144 12.63 -8.39 7.33
N GLU A 145 12.70 -8.23 8.65
CA GLU A 145 13.91 -7.87 9.40
C GLU A 145 14.71 -9.10 9.84
N LEU A 146 14.09 -10.30 9.80
CA LEU A 146 14.77 -11.57 10.15
C LEU A 146 16.07 -11.80 9.37
N LYS A 147 16.16 -11.33 8.14
CA LYS A 147 17.37 -11.44 7.30
C LYS A 147 18.59 -10.72 7.89
N PHE A 148 18.39 -9.78 8.79
CA PHE A 148 19.44 -9.04 9.49
C PHE A 148 19.82 -9.67 10.83
N PHE A 149 19.09 -10.70 11.26
CA PHE A 149 19.36 -11.43 12.50
C PHE A 149 20.44 -12.47 12.22
N GLN A 150 21.72 -12.09 12.44
CA GLN A 150 22.88 -12.92 12.22
C GLN A 150 23.57 -13.19 13.56
N ALA A 151 24.19 -14.37 13.70
CA ALA A 151 24.85 -14.78 14.93
C ALA A 151 25.97 -13.82 15.39
N ASP A 152 26.58 -13.13 14.43
CA ASP A 152 27.68 -12.17 14.69
C ASP A 152 27.16 -10.80 15.22
N ASN A 153 25.86 -10.59 15.28
CA ASN A 153 25.22 -9.35 15.72
C ASN A 153 24.49 -9.48 17.07
N VAL A 154 24.72 -10.58 17.81
CA VAL A 154 24.11 -10.87 19.11
C VAL A 154 25.18 -10.86 20.22
#